data_2e707ec3532ed0082cc83511f57f7596
#
_entry.id   2e707ec3532ed0082cc83511f57f7596
#
_cell.length_a   1.000
_cell.length_b   1.000
_cell.length_c   1.000
_cell.angle_alpha   90.00
_cell.angle_beta   90.00
_cell.angle_gamma   90.00
#
_symmetry.space_group_name_H-M   'P 1'
#
loop_
_entity.id
_entity.type
_entity.pdbx_description
1 polymer ?
#
loop_
_entity_poly.entity_id
_entity_poly.type
_entity_poly.pdbx_seq_one_letter_code
_entity_poly.pdbx_strand_id
1 'polypeptide(L)'
;AIAEMLQSNTTLQSLNIESNFITAQGMMAIIKALEENSTLTEIKIDNQRQKLGDSVEMEIASMLENNPSIIKIGYHFTQQGPRARAAMAITRNNDI
;
A
#
# COMPACT_ATOMS: atom_id res chain seq x y z
N ALA A 1 -14.47 -2.03 -8.53
CA ALA A 1 -13.50 -0.96 -8.47
C ALA A 1 -12.08 -1.50 -8.26
N ILE A 2 -11.14 -0.64 -7.88
CA ILE A 2 -9.72 -1.01 -7.78
C ILE A 2 -9.50 -2.16 -6.79
N ALA A 3 -10.16 -2.11 -5.62
CA ALA A 3 -9.99 -3.14 -4.59
C ALA A 3 -10.42 -4.52 -5.10
N GLU A 4 -11.53 -4.59 -5.79
CA GLU A 4 -12.01 -5.87 -6.35
C GLU A 4 -11.06 -6.39 -7.42
N MET A 5 -10.55 -5.49 -8.26
CA MET A 5 -9.58 -5.86 -9.28
C MET A 5 -8.32 -6.45 -8.63
N LEU A 6 -7.81 -5.83 -7.57
CA LEU A 6 -6.60 -6.30 -6.91
C LEU A 6 -6.77 -7.66 -6.25
N GLN A 7 -7.97 -7.97 -5.75
CA GLN A 7 -8.22 -9.27 -5.12
C GLN A 7 -8.10 -10.43 -6.10
N SER A 8 -8.44 -10.20 -7.36
CA SER A 8 -8.46 -11.27 -8.36
C SER A 8 -7.38 -11.16 -9.43
N ASN A 9 -6.70 -10.02 -9.53
CA ASN A 9 -5.69 -9.82 -10.57
C ASN A 9 -4.39 -10.52 -10.22
N THR A 10 -3.86 -11.29 -11.16
CA THR A 10 -2.61 -12.03 -10.97
C THR A 10 -1.52 -11.64 -11.97
N THR A 11 -1.71 -10.54 -12.69
CA THR A 11 -0.77 -10.10 -13.73
C THR A 11 -0.20 -8.71 -13.50
N LEU A 12 -0.90 -7.85 -12.75
CA LEU A 12 -0.47 -6.48 -12.52
C LEU A 12 0.71 -6.46 -11.55
N GLN A 13 1.81 -5.83 -11.93
CA GLN A 13 3.02 -5.74 -11.09
C GLN A 13 3.23 -4.35 -10.51
N SER A 14 2.68 -3.31 -11.13
CA SER A 14 2.84 -1.94 -10.67
C SER A 14 1.51 -1.22 -10.77
N LEU A 15 1.19 -0.46 -9.73
CA LEU A 15 -0.05 0.33 -9.69
C LEU A 15 0.28 1.73 -9.22
N ASN A 16 -0.12 2.75 -10.00
CA ASN A 16 0.05 4.14 -9.65
C ASN A 16 -1.31 4.80 -9.58
N ILE A 17 -1.71 5.20 -8.38
CA ILE A 17 -2.98 5.91 -8.14
C ILE A 17 -2.72 7.24 -7.45
N GLU A 18 -1.53 7.80 -7.63
CA GLU A 18 -1.16 9.09 -7.06
C GLU A 18 -2.05 10.22 -7.61
N SER A 19 -2.17 11.28 -6.82
CA SER A 19 -2.87 12.52 -7.21
C SER A 19 -4.35 12.33 -7.54
N ASN A 20 -4.99 11.38 -6.90
CA ASN A 20 -6.42 11.12 -7.04
C ASN A 20 -7.20 11.60 -5.80
N PHE A 21 -8.53 11.46 -5.85
CA PHE A 21 -9.41 11.81 -4.73
C PHE A 21 -9.85 10.58 -3.95
N ILE A 22 -8.90 9.69 -3.66
CA ILE A 22 -9.24 8.48 -2.92
C ILE A 22 -9.45 8.85 -1.45
N THR A 23 -10.63 8.50 -0.92
CA THR A 23 -10.93 8.74 0.49
C THR A 23 -10.18 7.76 1.38
N ALA A 24 -10.14 8.05 2.69
CA ALA A 24 -9.54 7.12 3.65
C ALA A 24 -10.24 5.76 3.59
N GLN A 25 -11.56 5.75 3.48
CA GLN A 25 -12.33 4.51 3.38
C GLN A 25 -11.98 3.72 2.11
N GLY A 26 -11.86 4.42 0.98
CA GLY A 26 -11.47 3.77 -0.28
C GLY A 26 -10.05 3.22 -0.21
N MET A 27 -9.16 3.97 0.40
CA MET A 27 -7.77 3.51 0.57
C MET A 27 -7.70 2.28 1.47
N MET A 28 -8.51 2.22 2.54
CA MET A 28 -8.56 1.04 3.41
C MET A 28 -9.00 -0.21 2.65
N ALA A 29 -9.96 -0.07 1.74
CA ALA A 29 -10.39 -1.19 0.91
C ALA A 29 -9.27 -1.68 0.01
N ILE A 30 -8.52 -0.75 -0.60
CA ILE A 30 -7.36 -1.09 -1.44
C ILE A 30 -6.28 -1.80 -0.62
N ILE A 31 -5.98 -1.30 0.56
CA ILE A 31 -4.97 -1.89 1.45
C ILE A 31 -5.34 -3.32 1.80
N LYS A 32 -6.59 -3.57 2.15
CA LYS A 32 -7.04 -4.92 2.49
C LYS A 32 -6.95 -5.87 1.30
N ALA A 33 -7.28 -5.36 0.11
CA ALA A 33 -7.14 -6.16 -1.11
C ALA A 33 -5.68 -6.52 -1.38
N LEU A 34 -4.76 -5.61 -1.09
CA LEU A 34 -3.32 -5.86 -1.28
C LEU A 34 -2.79 -6.96 -0.37
N GLU A 35 -3.39 -7.17 0.80
CA GLU A 35 -2.98 -8.26 1.68
C GLU A 35 -3.18 -9.63 1.02
N GLU A 36 -4.11 -9.73 0.09
CA GLU A 36 -4.43 -10.96 -0.62
C GLU A 36 -3.79 -11.05 -2.00
N ASN A 37 -3.10 -9.98 -2.44
CA ASN A 37 -2.48 -9.94 -3.76
C ASN A 37 -0.99 -10.24 -3.63
N SER A 38 -0.51 -11.25 -4.37
CA SER A 38 0.88 -11.69 -4.32
C SER A 38 1.66 -11.40 -5.61
N THR A 39 1.07 -10.66 -6.54
CA THR A 39 1.72 -10.34 -7.82
C THR A 39 2.16 -8.89 -7.93
N LEU A 40 1.51 -7.98 -7.21
CA LEU A 40 1.87 -6.57 -7.25
C LEU A 40 3.17 -6.34 -6.49
N THR A 41 4.16 -5.74 -7.15
CA THR A 41 5.46 -5.48 -6.55
C THR A 41 5.70 -4.02 -6.22
N GLU A 42 4.97 -3.12 -6.85
CA GLU A 42 5.11 -1.68 -6.64
C GLU A 42 3.74 -1.02 -6.57
N ILE A 43 3.55 -0.16 -5.56
CA ILE A 43 2.35 0.66 -5.48
C ILE A 43 2.73 2.10 -5.14
N LYS A 44 2.11 3.05 -5.85
CA LYS A 44 2.28 4.48 -5.62
C LYS A 44 0.94 5.08 -5.25
N ILE A 45 0.82 5.60 -4.03
CA ILE A 45 -0.44 6.12 -3.48
C ILE A 45 -0.30 7.53 -2.92
N ASP A 46 0.83 8.20 -3.18
CA ASP A 46 1.12 9.51 -2.62
C ASP A 46 0.25 10.61 -3.27
N ASN A 47 0.31 11.80 -2.70
CA ASN A 47 -0.37 12.98 -3.25
C ASN A 47 -1.90 12.86 -3.39
N GLN A 48 -2.54 12.14 -2.49
CA GLN A 48 -4.00 12.15 -2.47
C GLN A 48 -4.49 13.53 -2.01
N ARG A 49 -5.61 13.99 -2.56
CA ARG A 49 -6.15 15.31 -2.26
C ARG A 49 -6.68 15.43 -0.84
N GLN A 50 -6.99 14.31 -0.21
CA GLN A 50 -7.41 14.29 1.19
C GLN A 50 -6.32 13.63 2.02
N LYS A 51 -6.15 14.11 3.26
CA LYS A 51 -5.27 13.43 4.20
C LYS A 51 -5.84 12.08 4.53
N LEU A 52 -5.00 11.06 4.49
CA LEU A 52 -5.44 9.70 4.79
C LEU A 52 -5.56 9.46 6.29
N GLY A 53 -4.74 10.14 7.10
CA GLY A 53 -4.81 10.02 8.55
C GLY A 53 -3.94 8.92 9.12
N ASP A 54 -3.78 8.94 10.44
CA ASP A 54 -2.87 8.03 11.14
C ASP A 54 -3.33 6.57 11.04
N SER A 55 -4.64 6.35 11.12
CA SER A 55 -5.19 4.99 11.03
C SER A 55 -4.84 4.33 9.71
N VAL A 56 -4.92 5.09 8.61
CA VAL A 56 -4.60 4.55 7.29
C VAL A 56 -3.11 4.26 7.19
N GLU A 57 -2.25 5.13 7.73
CA GLU A 57 -0.81 4.89 7.71
C GLU A 57 -0.43 3.62 8.48
N MET A 58 -1.07 3.39 9.61
CA MET A 58 -0.87 2.17 10.39
C MET A 58 -1.29 0.93 9.59
N GLU A 59 -2.40 1.02 8.87
CA GLU A 59 -2.87 -0.09 8.05
C GLU A 59 -1.95 -0.35 6.85
N ILE A 60 -1.40 0.72 6.25
CA ILE A 60 -0.41 0.57 5.17
C ILE A 60 0.81 -0.21 5.69
N ALA A 61 1.31 0.17 6.85
CA ALA A 61 2.47 -0.51 7.44
C ALA A 61 2.14 -1.97 7.75
N SER A 62 0.96 -2.24 8.31
CA SER A 62 0.53 -3.59 8.61
C SER A 62 0.38 -4.43 7.35
N MET A 63 -0.17 -3.86 6.30
CA MET A 63 -0.31 -4.54 5.01
C MET A 63 1.06 -4.93 4.46
N LEU A 64 2.03 -4.02 4.51
CA LEU A 64 3.38 -4.30 4.01
C LEU A 64 4.05 -5.41 4.81
N GLU A 65 3.81 -5.48 6.10
CA GLU A 65 4.35 -6.54 6.95
C GLU A 65 3.76 -7.90 6.59
N ASN A 66 2.52 -7.93 6.10
CA ASN A 66 1.82 -9.16 5.76
C ASN A 66 1.90 -9.51 4.28
N ASN A 67 2.52 -8.66 3.46
CA ASN A 67 2.63 -8.86 2.01
C ASN A 67 4.10 -9.00 1.63
N PRO A 68 4.55 -10.20 1.19
CA PRO A 68 5.95 -10.40 0.83
C PRO A 68 6.28 -9.98 -0.59
N SER A 69 5.32 -9.59 -1.41
CA SER A 69 5.55 -9.29 -2.83
C SER A 69 5.88 -7.83 -3.10
N ILE A 70 5.40 -6.89 -2.29
CA ILE A 70 5.62 -5.47 -2.52
C ILE A 70 7.03 -5.09 -2.09
N ILE A 71 7.84 -4.64 -3.05
CA ILE A 71 9.23 -4.25 -2.82
C ILE A 71 9.45 -2.75 -2.96
N LYS A 72 8.41 -1.99 -3.33
CA LYS A 72 8.51 -0.55 -3.50
C LYS A 72 7.17 0.10 -3.22
N ILE A 73 7.18 1.17 -2.42
CA ILE A 73 5.97 1.93 -2.13
C ILE A 73 6.25 3.43 -2.32
N GLY A 74 5.34 4.12 -3.00
CA GLY A 74 5.39 5.57 -3.18
C GLY A 74 4.39 6.24 -2.26
N TYR A 75 4.80 6.49 -1.03
CA TYR A 75 3.99 7.19 -0.04
C TYR A 75 4.90 7.83 1.01
N HIS A 76 4.60 9.06 1.38
CA HIS A 76 5.34 9.78 2.42
C HIS A 76 4.57 9.72 3.73
N PHE A 77 5.05 8.87 4.62
CA PHE A 77 4.44 8.72 5.94
C PHE A 77 4.63 9.99 6.77
N THR A 78 3.57 10.40 7.46
CA THR A 78 3.63 11.53 8.39
C THR A 78 3.94 11.08 9.80
N GLN A 79 3.74 9.79 10.11
CA GLN A 79 4.00 9.22 11.42
C GLN A 79 5.25 8.35 11.38
N GLN A 80 6.11 8.50 12.37
CA GLN A 80 7.40 7.80 12.39
C GLN A 80 7.25 6.30 12.62
N GLY A 81 6.29 5.88 13.44
CA GLY A 81 6.05 4.47 13.72
C GLY A 81 5.71 3.67 12.46
N PRO A 82 4.65 4.06 11.74
CA PRO A 82 4.32 3.39 10.48
C PRO A 82 5.43 3.48 9.45
N ARG A 83 6.14 4.61 9.38
CA ARG A 83 7.26 4.78 8.44
C ARG A 83 8.35 3.74 8.69
N ALA A 84 8.74 3.56 9.95
CA ALA A 84 9.80 2.61 10.31
C ALA A 84 9.37 1.18 10.00
N ARG A 85 8.14 0.81 10.34
CA ARG A 85 7.61 -0.52 10.06
C ARG A 85 7.55 -0.81 8.57
N ALA A 86 7.10 0.17 7.78
CA ALA A 86 7.03 0.03 6.33
C ALA A 86 8.42 -0.14 5.73
N ALA A 87 9.39 0.65 6.17
CA ALA A 87 10.76 0.56 5.68
C ALA A 87 11.36 -0.82 5.96
N MET A 88 11.12 -1.36 7.15
CA MET A 88 11.61 -2.69 7.51
C MET A 88 10.96 -3.78 6.66
N ALA A 89 9.66 -3.67 6.42
CA ALA A 89 8.95 -4.64 5.58
C ALA A 89 9.45 -4.63 4.13
N ILE A 90 9.65 -3.44 3.57
CA ILE A 90 10.18 -3.30 2.21
C ILE A 90 11.60 -3.87 2.11
N THR A 91 12.44 -3.58 3.10
CA THR A 91 13.80 -4.12 3.15
C THR A 91 13.77 -5.66 3.19
N ARG A 92 12.93 -6.23 4.05
CA ARG A 92 12.76 -7.68 4.14
C ARG A 92 12.35 -8.26 2.79
N ASN A 93 11.36 -7.63 2.12
CA ASN A 93 10.86 -8.14 0.84
C ASN A 93 11.93 -8.08 -0.26
N ASN A 94 12.82 -7.09 -0.21
CA ASN A 94 13.91 -6.99 -1.18
C ASN A 94 15.04 -7.98 -0.92
N ASP A 95 15.12 -8.54 0.27
CA ASP A 95 16.19 -9.47 0.64
C ASP A 95 15.87 -10.94 0.35
N ILE A 96 14.71 -11.21 -0.19
CA ILE A 96 14.27 -12.58 -0.50
C ILE A 96 14.84 -13.06 -1.82
#